data_bb1116f752dcd6b6fe36635f18f4c2e7
#
_entry.id   bb1116f752dcd6b6fe36635f18f4c2e7
#
_cell.length_a   1.000
_cell.length_b   1.000
_cell.length_c   1.000
_cell.angle_alpha   90.00
_cell.angle_beta   90.00
_cell.angle_gamma   90.00
#
_symmetry.space_group_name_H-M   'P 1'
#
loop_
_entity.id
_entity.type
_entity.pdbx_description
1 polymer ?
#
loop_
_entity_poly.entity_id
_entity_poly.type
_entity_poly.pdbx_seq_one_letter_code
_entity_poly.pdbx_strand_id
1 'polypeptide(L)' 'MKRIRNIKVTNISQLSPNMKRITFHSKDFIDFPENEDGGYVKLLFKQESSGNTFLRPYTIRSFRKNKLELDI' A
#
# COMPACT_ATOMS: atom_id res chain seq x y z
N MET A 1 7.64 15.50 4.92
CA MET A 1 7.66 14.69 6.16
C MET A 1 7.14 13.30 5.88
N LYS A 2 7.89 12.29 6.29
CA LYS A 2 7.46 10.90 6.13
C LYS A 2 6.44 10.57 7.21
N ARG A 3 5.38 9.90 6.81
CA ARG A 3 4.35 9.47 7.74
C ARG A 3 4.15 7.96 7.63
N ILE A 4 4.11 7.31 8.78
CA ILE A 4 3.88 5.87 8.86
C ILE A 4 2.39 5.65 9.08
N ARG A 5 1.81 4.76 8.27
CA ARG A 5 0.40 4.37 8.38
C ARG A 5 0.30 2.87 8.54
N ASN A 6 -0.59 2.45 9.42
CA ASN A 6 -0.89 1.03 9.58
C ASN A 6 -1.93 0.64 8.53
N ILE A 7 -1.63 -0.39 7.75
CA ILE A 7 -2.48 -0.80 6.64
C ILE A 7 -2.81 -2.29 6.75
N LYS A 8 -3.91 -2.65 6.09
CA LYS A 8 -4.35 -4.04 6.03
C LYS A 8 -4.61 -4.42 4.58
N VAL A 9 -4.11 -5.57 4.16
CA VAL A 9 -4.41 -6.11 2.85
C VAL A 9 -5.85 -6.62 2.85
N THR A 10 -6.66 -6.12 1.94
CA THR A 10 -8.07 -6.53 1.83
C THR A 10 -8.34 -7.34 0.59
N ASN A 11 -7.51 -7.24 -0.43
CA ASN A 11 -7.69 -8.01 -1.65
C ASN A 11 -6.37 -8.18 -2.39
N ILE A 12 -6.21 -9.34 -3.00
CA ILE A 12 -5.09 -9.63 -3.91
C ILE A 12 -5.69 -10.23 -5.17
N SER A 13 -5.47 -9.57 -6.31
CA SER A 13 -5.94 -10.05 -7.61
C SER A 13 -4.77 -10.35 -8.50
N GLN A 14 -4.80 -11.53 -9.14
CA GLN A 14 -3.79 -11.86 -10.14
C GLN A 14 -4.22 -11.30 -11.49
N LEU A 15 -3.39 -10.40 -12.04
CA LEU A 15 -3.67 -9.74 -13.33
C LEU A 15 -3.09 -10.52 -14.49
N SER A 16 -1.97 -11.21 -14.26
CA SER A 16 -1.28 -12.02 -15.22
C SER A 16 -0.40 -13.01 -14.47
N PRO A 17 0.26 -13.97 -15.12
CA PRO A 17 1.14 -14.89 -14.39
C PRO A 17 2.21 -14.20 -13.54
N ASN A 18 2.64 -13.00 -13.95
CA ASN A 18 3.73 -12.29 -13.28
C ASN A 18 3.30 -11.00 -12.59
N MET A 19 1.99 -10.67 -12.58
CA MET A 19 1.52 -9.42 -12.02
C MET A 19 0.35 -9.62 -11.09
N LYS A 20 0.39 -8.95 -9.95
CA LYS A 20 -0.69 -8.97 -8.99
C LYS A 20 -1.07 -7.54 -8.64
N ARG A 21 -2.34 -7.33 -8.31
CA ARG A 21 -2.84 -6.09 -7.74
C ARG A 21 -3.16 -6.34 -6.28
N ILE A 22 -2.64 -5.49 -5.41
CA ILE A 22 -2.87 -5.59 -3.97
C ILE A 22 -3.63 -4.36 -3.53
N THR A 23 -4.74 -4.57 -2.83
CA THR A 23 -5.56 -3.49 -2.29
C THR A 23 -5.36 -3.45 -0.78
N PHE A 24 -5.09 -2.25 -0.27
CA PHE A 24 -4.95 -1.99 1.16
C PHE A 24 -6.07 -1.12 1.65
N HIS A 25 -6.45 -1.31 2.89
CA HIS A 25 -7.38 -0.43 3.59
C HIS A 25 -6.74 0.07 4.87
N SER A 26 -6.98 1.33 5.21
CA SER A 26 -6.50 1.89 6.47
C SER A 26 -7.31 3.12 6.85
N LYS A 27 -7.65 3.21 8.14
CA LYS A 27 -8.22 4.45 8.68
C LYS A 27 -7.23 5.60 8.58
N ASP A 28 -5.94 5.28 8.55
CA ASP A 28 -4.88 6.28 8.45
C ASP A 28 -4.79 6.91 7.06
N PHE A 29 -5.56 6.42 6.09
CA PHE A 29 -5.63 7.01 4.76
C PHE A 29 -6.51 8.27 4.70
N ILE A 30 -7.14 8.65 5.80
CA ILE A 30 -8.06 9.79 5.79
C ILE A 30 -7.34 11.08 5.38
N ASP A 31 -6.06 11.19 5.66
CA ASP A 31 -5.25 12.35 5.28
C ASP A 31 -4.26 12.04 4.15
N PHE A 32 -4.44 10.91 3.47
CA PHE A 32 -3.58 10.55 2.36
C PHE A 32 -3.81 11.51 1.19
N PRO A 33 -2.74 12.01 0.53
CA PRO A 33 -2.90 12.95 -0.57
C PRO A 33 -3.68 12.34 -1.74
N GLU A 34 -4.60 13.11 -2.30
CA GLU A 34 -5.28 12.71 -3.52
C GLU A 34 -4.41 13.02 -4.73
N ASN A 35 -4.74 12.41 -5.88
CA ASN A 35 -4.05 12.66 -7.15
C ASN A 35 -2.58 12.25 -7.15
N GLU A 36 -2.26 11.21 -6.38
CA GLU A 36 -0.91 10.66 -6.31
C GLU A 36 -0.76 9.42 -7.20
N ASP A 37 -1.69 9.19 -8.12
CA ASP A 37 -1.60 8.06 -9.04
C ASP A 37 -0.32 8.18 -9.87
N GLY A 38 0.43 7.08 -9.96
CA GLY A 38 1.74 7.11 -10.61
C GLY A 38 2.89 7.45 -9.69
N GLY A 39 2.62 7.96 -8.49
CA GLY A 39 3.62 8.11 -7.46
C GLY A 39 3.96 6.76 -6.82
N TYR A 40 4.68 6.77 -5.74
CA TYR A 40 5.04 5.53 -5.08
C TYR A 40 4.90 5.66 -3.56
N VAL A 41 4.71 4.51 -2.93
CA VAL A 41 4.75 4.35 -1.48
C VAL A 41 5.80 3.32 -1.14
N LYS A 42 6.33 3.40 0.07
CA LYS A 42 7.23 2.37 0.59
C LYS A 42 6.48 1.54 1.60
N LEU A 43 6.45 0.23 1.38
CA LEU A 43 5.86 -0.70 2.33
C LEU A 43 6.93 -1.18 3.29
N LEU A 44 6.61 -1.14 4.58
CA LEU A 44 7.50 -1.63 5.62
C LEU A 44 7.07 -3.05 5.97
N PHE A 45 7.96 -3.99 5.74
CA PHE A 45 7.74 -5.41 6.07
C PHE A 45 8.56 -5.77 7.30
N LYS A 46 7.96 -6.55 8.19
CA LYS A 46 8.64 -7.10 9.34
C LYS A 46 8.76 -8.61 9.17
N GLN A 47 9.99 -9.12 9.24
CA GLN A 47 10.23 -10.54 9.19
C GLN A 47 10.08 -11.12 10.59
N GLU A 48 9.08 -11.99 10.77
CA GLU A 48 8.75 -12.50 12.10
C GLU A 48 9.88 -13.31 12.73
N SER A 49 10.59 -14.09 11.93
CA SER A 49 11.63 -14.96 12.45
C SER A 49 12.83 -14.22 13.03
N SER A 50 13.16 -13.06 12.51
CA SER A 50 14.35 -12.30 12.91
C SER A 50 14.03 -10.95 13.55
N GLY A 51 12.81 -10.48 13.41
CA GLY A 51 12.41 -9.14 13.82
C GLY A 51 12.95 -8.03 12.94
N ASN A 52 13.70 -8.38 11.89
CA ASN A 52 14.23 -7.39 10.97
C ASN A 52 13.12 -6.78 10.13
N THR A 53 13.29 -5.50 9.79
CA THR A 53 12.36 -4.79 8.91
C THR A 53 13.06 -4.41 7.62
N PHE A 54 12.29 -4.29 6.55
CA PHE A 54 12.82 -3.82 5.28
C PHE A 54 11.74 -3.04 4.53
N LEU A 55 12.20 -2.11 3.70
CA LEU A 55 11.31 -1.25 2.91
C LEU A 55 11.38 -1.66 1.44
N ARG A 56 10.21 -1.62 0.78
CA ARG A 56 10.12 -1.86 -0.66
C ARG A 56 9.21 -0.81 -1.28
N PRO A 57 9.63 -0.14 -2.36
CA PRO A 57 8.78 0.82 -3.04
C PRO A 57 7.79 0.12 -3.96
N TYR A 58 6.60 0.70 -4.06
CA TYR A 58 5.56 0.23 -4.98
C TYR A 58 4.86 1.43 -5.59
N THR A 59 4.54 1.32 -6.88
CA THR A 59 3.81 2.37 -7.58
C THR A 59 2.34 2.37 -7.17
N ILE A 60 1.81 3.55 -6.88
CA ILE A 60 0.40 3.72 -6.59
C ILE A 60 -0.37 3.59 -7.90
N ARG A 61 -1.32 2.64 -7.96
CA ARG A 61 -2.18 2.45 -9.12
C ARG A 61 -3.44 3.30 -9.01
N SER A 62 -4.06 3.32 -7.85
CA SER A 62 -5.22 4.15 -7.60
C SER A 62 -5.44 4.31 -6.10
N PHE A 63 -6.11 5.39 -5.72
CA PHE A 63 -6.50 5.64 -4.34
C PHE A 63 -7.95 6.10 -4.31
N ARG A 64 -8.77 5.43 -3.51
CA ARG A 64 -10.19 5.73 -3.33
C ARG A 64 -10.41 6.27 -1.93
N LYS A 65 -10.45 7.59 -1.82
CA LYS A 65 -10.54 8.25 -0.52
C LYS A 65 -11.84 7.92 0.22
N ASN A 66 -12.95 7.83 -0.50
CA ASN A 66 -14.25 7.53 0.12
C ASN A 66 -14.32 6.13 0.71
N LYS A 67 -13.43 5.24 0.30
CA LYS A 67 -13.34 3.87 0.82
C LYS A 67 -12.07 3.65 1.64
N LEU A 68 -11.18 4.63 1.68
CA LEU A 68 -9.88 4.54 2.34
C LEU A 68 -9.07 3.34 1.84
N GLU A 69 -9.07 3.16 0.51
CA GLU A 69 -8.41 2.04 -0.16
C GLU A 69 -7.33 2.51 -1.12
N LEU A 70 -6.21 1.80 -1.12
CA LEU A 70 -5.09 2.06 -2.01
C LEU A 70 -4.73 0.78 -2.78
N ASP A 71 -4.57 0.89 -4.08
CA ASP A 71 -4.10 -0.20 -4.93
C ASP A 71 -2.67 0.02 -5.36
N ILE A 72 -1.89 -1.03 -5.36
CA ILE A 72 -0.52 -1.04 -5.90
C ILE A 72 -0.34 -2.13 -6.93
#